data_f98437f9997673b1deda1a4c2e2c298b
#
_entry.id   f98437f9997673b1deda1a4c2e2c298b
#
_cell.length_a   1.000
_cell.length_b   1.000
_cell.length_c   1.000
_cell.angle_alpha   90.00
_cell.angle_beta   90.00
_cell.angle_gamma   90.00
#
_symmetry.space_group_name_H-M   'P 1'
#
loop_
_entity.id
_entity.type
_entity.pdbx_description
1 polymer ?
#
loop_
_entity_poly.entity_id
_entity_poly.type
_entity_poly.pdbx_seq_one_letter_code
_entity_poly.pdbx_strand_id
1 'polypeptide(L)'
;LVPSARTQITPETFSVQIHIGTSKSRYEGRQANEPEPRPVRAHDGATLYIQSWPELTVIGASRIFDGDTDITYLVHHSRLAELVQVDRQVTETLSIPR
;
A
#
# COMPACT_ATOMS: atom_id res chain seq x y z
N LEU A 1 -6.86 11.46 -23.87
CA LEU A 1 -6.70 11.04 -22.51
C LEU A 1 -5.69 9.93 -22.37
N VAL A 2 -4.84 10.04 -21.48
CA VAL A 2 -3.80 9.05 -21.32
C VAL A 2 -3.81 8.55 -19.88
N PRO A 3 -4.74 7.70 -19.55
CA PRO A 3 -4.82 7.21 -18.17
C PRO A 3 -3.54 6.51 -17.72
N SER A 4 -2.82 5.94 -18.66
CA SER A 4 -1.61 5.23 -18.30
C SER A 4 -0.58 6.11 -17.63
N ALA A 5 -0.64 7.41 -17.89
CA ALA A 5 0.33 8.32 -17.25
C ALA A 5 0.16 8.32 -15.73
N ARG A 6 -1.07 8.12 -15.25
CA ARG A 6 -1.32 8.13 -13.82
C ARG A 6 -0.87 6.84 -13.15
N THR A 7 -0.74 5.78 -13.91
CA THR A 7 -0.40 4.48 -13.34
C THR A 7 1.07 4.15 -13.48
N GLN A 8 1.84 5.04 -14.08
CA GLN A 8 3.27 4.81 -14.19
C GLN A 8 3.94 5.11 -12.87
N ILE A 9 4.45 4.09 -12.24
CA ILE A 9 5.17 4.21 -10.98
C ILE A 9 6.64 3.99 -11.29
N THR A 10 7.44 5.00 -11.02
CA THR A 10 8.88 4.93 -11.25
C THR A 10 9.60 4.69 -9.92
N PRO A 11 10.88 4.32 -9.96
CA PRO A 11 11.63 4.17 -8.72
C PRO A 11 11.70 5.44 -7.87
N GLU A 12 11.50 6.61 -8.49
CA GLU A 12 11.58 7.87 -7.76
C GLU A 12 10.25 8.30 -7.16
N THR A 13 9.15 7.65 -7.52
CA THR A 13 7.82 8.08 -7.08
C THR A 13 7.05 6.91 -6.50
N PHE A 14 6.05 7.25 -5.72
CA PHE A 14 5.11 6.26 -5.25
C PHE A 14 3.78 6.95 -4.97
N SER A 15 2.73 6.14 -4.85
CA SER A 15 1.38 6.65 -4.62
C SER A 15 0.89 6.18 -3.26
N VAL A 16 0.26 7.08 -2.53
CA VAL A 16 -0.37 6.75 -1.25
C VAL A 16 -1.81 7.19 -1.32
N GLN A 17 -2.73 6.28 -1.04
CA GLN A 17 -4.16 6.57 -1.03
C GLN A 17 -4.70 6.24 0.35
N ILE A 18 -5.53 7.11 0.87
CA ILE A 18 -6.07 6.95 2.22
C ILE A 18 -7.60 6.99 2.11
N HIS A 19 -8.24 5.94 2.60
CA HIS A 19 -9.69 5.82 2.62
C HIS A 19 -10.15 5.70 4.06
N ILE A 20 -10.94 6.64 4.53
CA ILE A 20 -11.43 6.68 5.89
C ILE A 20 -12.81 6.05 5.95
N GLY A 21 -13.09 5.32 7.03
CA GLY A 21 -14.40 4.74 7.23
C GLY A 21 -14.49 3.29 6.80
N THR A 22 -13.36 2.61 6.67
CA THR A 22 -13.36 1.19 6.35
C THR A 22 -12.46 0.46 7.33
N SER A 23 -12.92 -0.70 7.78
CA SER A 23 -12.16 -1.51 8.70
C SER A 23 -11.49 -2.69 8.01
N LYS A 24 -11.50 -2.70 6.67
CA LYS A 24 -10.99 -3.83 5.92
C LYS A 24 -9.99 -3.34 4.87
N SER A 25 -8.82 -3.93 4.89
CA SER A 25 -7.78 -3.58 3.94
C SER A 25 -8.20 -3.95 2.52
N ARG A 26 -7.79 -3.13 1.56
CA ARG A 26 -8.11 -3.33 0.16
C ARG A 26 -7.65 -4.68 -0.36
N TYR A 27 -6.49 -5.14 0.10
CA TYR A 27 -5.91 -6.40 -0.37
C TYR A 27 -6.15 -7.55 0.57
N GLU A 28 -6.98 -7.38 1.57
CA GLU A 28 -7.22 -8.43 2.54
C GLU A 28 -7.92 -9.62 1.91
N GLY A 29 -8.87 -9.35 1.00
CA GLY A 29 -9.50 -10.40 0.22
C GLY A 29 -9.17 -10.20 -1.25
N ARG A 30 -8.88 -11.27 -1.96
CA ARG A 30 -8.49 -11.15 -3.36
C ARG A 30 -9.48 -11.84 -4.27
N GLN A 31 -9.55 -11.37 -5.51
CA GLN A 31 -10.29 -12.03 -6.54
C GLN A 31 -9.52 -13.25 -7.05
N ALA A 32 -10.24 -14.16 -7.72
CA ALA A 32 -9.64 -15.42 -8.11
C ALA A 32 -8.45 -15.25 -9.06
N ASN A 33 -8.47 -14.19 -9.86
CA ASN A 33 -7.43 -13.97 -10.87
C ASN A 33 -6.41 -12.91 -10.45
N GLU A 34 -6.42 -12.52 -9.19
CA GLU A 34 -5.46 -11.55 -8.68
C GLU A 34 -4.33 -12.25 -7.93
N PRO A 35 -3.16 -11.64 -7.84
CA PRO A 35 -2.09 -12.21 -7.03
C PRO A 35 -2.53 -12.35 -5.57
N GLU A 36 -2.05 -13.38 -4.94
CA GLU A 36 -2.40 -13.60 -3.54
C GLU A 36 -1.67 -12.59 -2.66
N PRO A 37 -2.38 -11.87 -1.78
CA PRO A 37 -1.72 -10.92 -0.88
C PRO A 37 -0.81 -11.64 0.10
N ARG A 38 0.35 -11.05 0.33
CA ARG A 38 1.32 -11.60 1.26
C ARG A 38 1.31 -10.75 2.52
N PRO A 39 1.06 -11.34 3.70
CA PRO A 39 1.07 -10.56 4.94
C PRO A 39 2.50 -10.28 5.40
N VAL A 40 2.74 -9.05 5.79
CA VAL A 40 4.01 -8.63 6.36
C VAL A 40 3.70 -7.78 7.58
N ARG A 41 4.49 -7.94 8.63
CA ARG A 41 4.27 -7.15 9.83
C ARG A 41 4.78 -5.73 9.64
N ALA A 42 3.93 -4.76 9.89
CA ALA A 42 4.32 -3.36 9.87
C ALA A 42 5.05 -2.99 11.17
N HIS A 43 5.61 -1.78 11.19
CA HIS A 43 6.40 -1.33 12.32
C HIS A 43 5.59 -1.26 13.63
N ASP A 44 4.29 -1.07 13.52
CA ASP A 44 3.41 -0.96 14.67
C ASP A 44 2.69 -2.25 14.99
N GLY A 45 3.07 -3.35 14.36
CA GLY A 45 2.47 -4.66 14.62
C GLY A 45 1.25 -4.97 13.78
N ALA A 46 0.76 -4.03 12.99
CA ALA A 46 -0.36 -4.29 12.10
C ALA A 46 0.08 -5.13 10.91
N THR A 47 -0.91 -5.71 10.22
CA THR A 47 -0.61 -6.52 9.05
C THR A 47 -0.65 -5.65 7.80
N LEU A 48 0.41 -5.70 7.02
CA LEU A 48 0.53 -5.02 5.75
C LEU A 48 0.41 -6.07 4.67
N TYR A 49 -0.63 -5.97 3.84
CA TYR A 49 -0.88 -6.93 2.76
C TYR A 49 -0.24 -6.44 1.49
N ILE A 50 0.60 -7.27 0.88
CA ILE A 50 1.40 -6.88 -0.29
C ILE A 50 0.99 -7.74 -1.47
N GLN A 51 0.64 -7.10 -2.58
CA GLN A 51 0.39 -7.78 -3.85
C GLN A 51 1.40 -7.31 -4.89
N SER A 52 1.85 -8.24 -5.71
CA SER A 52 2.84 -7.94 -6.75
C SER A 52 2.24 -8.24 -8.11
N TRP A 53 2.38 -7.29 -9.03
CA TRP A 53 1.95 -7.45 -10.43
C TRP A 53 3.20 -7.39 -11.29
N PRO A 54 3.83 -8.54 -11.57
CA PRO A 54 5.12 -8.52 -12.28
C PRO A 54 5.07 -7.83 -13.64
N GLU A 55 3.97 -8.00 -14.36
CA GLU A 55 3.87 -7.40 -15.69
C GLU A 55 3.74 -5.88 -15.63
N LEU A 56 3.44 -5.31 -14.47
CA LEU A 56 3.33 -3.87 -14.31
C LEU A 56 4.52 -3.28 -13.57
N THR A 57 5.44 -4.11 -13.11
CA THR A 57 6.59 -3.72 -12.28
C THR A 57 6.17 -2.90 -11.06
N VAL A 58 4.96 -3.14 -10.57
CA VAL A 58 4.37 -2.39 -9.49
C VAL A 58 4.02 -3.33 -8.35
N ILE A 59 4.21 -2.85 -7.14
CA ILE A 59 3.80 -3.56 -5.93
C ILE A 59 2.77 -2.71 -5.21
N GLY A 60 1.65 -3.32 -4.86
CA GLY A 60 0.62 -2.67 -4.06
C GLY A 60 0.65 -3.21 -2.64
N ALA A 61 0.40 -2.34 -1.69
CA ALA A 61 0.32 -2.75 -0.30
C ALA A 61 -0.82 -1.99 0.37
N SER A 62 -1.45 -2.62 1.34
CA SER A 62 -2.59 -2.01 2.01
C SER A 62 -2.63 -2.48 3.45
N ARG A 63 -3.01 -1.59 4.34
CA ARG A 63 -3.15 -1.91 5.76
C ARG A 63 -4.27 -1.05 6.35
N ILE A 64 -4.78 -1.51 7.49
CA ILE A 64 -5.72 -0.70 8.26
C ILE A 64 -4.94 0.05 9.34
N PHE A 65 -5.20 1.33 9.45
CA PHE A 65 -4.58 2.20 10.44
C PHE A 65 -5.67 2.73 11.36
N ASP A 66 -5.44 2.65 12.67
CA ASP A 66 -6.35 3.19 13.69
C ASP A 66 -7.75 2.59 13.60
N GLY A 67 -7.86 1.39 13.05
CA GLY A 67 -9.09 0.62 13.09
C GLY A 67 -10.08 0.90 11.99
N ASP A 68 -10.02 2.05 11.34
CA ASP A 68 -11.03 2.40 10.34
C ASP A 68 -10.46 3.16 9.14
N THR A 69 -9.16 3.14 8.94
CA THR A 69 -8.54 3.86 7.84
C THR A 69 -7.72 2.88 7.01
N ASP A 70 -8.02 2.80 5.72
CA ASP A 70 -7.25 1.97 4.80
C ASP A 70 -6.20 2.84 4.13
N ILE A 71 -4.94 2.45 4.29
CA ILE A 71 -3.83 3.12 3.62
C ILE A 71 -3.29 2.18 2.56
N THR A 72 -3.32 2.63 1.31
CA THR A 72 -2.88 1.83 0.16
C THR A 72 -1.67 2.48 -0.48
N TYR A 73 -0.65 1.69 -0.72
CA TYR A 73 0.59 2.14 -1.35
C TYR A 73 0.75 1.48 -2.70
N LEU A 74 1.23 2.24 -3.69
CA LEU A 74 1.67 1.71 -4.97
C LEU A 74 3.11 2.17 -5.16
N VAL A 75 4.03 1.22 -5.27
CA VAL A 75 5.46 1.52 -5.39
C VAL A 75 6.06 0.68 -6.50
N HIS A 76 7.15 1.16 -7.06
CA HIS A 76 7.92 0.38 -8.03
C HIS A 76 8.55 -0.82 -7.32
N HIS A 77 8.65 -1.94 -8.02
CA HIS A 77 9.12 -3.17 -7.39
C HIS A 77 10.55 -3.04 -6.82
N SER A 78 11.33 -2.14 -7.37
CA SER A 78 12.69 -1.94 -6.89
C SER A 78 12.73 -1.30 -5.50
N ARG A 79 11.60 -0.79 -5.02
CA ARG A 79 11.55 -0.13 -3.72
C ARG A 79 10.80 -0.96 -2.69
N LEU A 80 10.63 -2.25 -2.94
CA LEU A 80 9.93 -3.10 -2.00
C LEU A 80 10.56 -3.06 -0.60
N ALA A 81 11.89 -3.04 -0.55
CA ALA A 81 12.58 -3.05 0.74
C ALA A 81 12.32 -1.80 1.57
N GLU A 82 11.87 -0.72 0.92
CA GLU A 82 11.58 0.54 1.61
C GLU A 82 10.14 0.67 2.05
N LEU A 83 9.30 -0.30 1.70
CA LEU A 83 7.86 -0.17 1.88
C LEU A 83 7.49 -0.02 3.35
N VAL A 84 8.10 -0.81 4.24
CA VAL A 84 7.82 -0.72 5.66
C VAL A 84 8.22 0.65 6.20
N GLN A 85 9.34 1.18 5.70
CA GLN A 85 9.79 2.49 6.13
C GLN A 85 8.86 3.59 5.65
N VAL A 86 8.36 3.47 4.41
CA VAL A 86 7.39 4.43 3.89
C VAL A 86 6.11 4.37 4.74
N ASP A 87 5.65 3.17 5.06
CA ASP A 87 4.49 3.00 5.91
C ASP A 87 4.68 3.67 7.26
N ARG A 88 5.86 3.51 7.84
CA ARG A 88 6.16 4.16 9.12
C ARG A 88 6.06 5.67 9.02
N GLN A 89 6.62 6.26 7.97
CA GLN A 89 6.57 7.70 7.81
C GLN A 89 5.15 8.20 7.64
N VAL A 90 4.34 7.47 6.87
CA VAL A 90 2.96 7.87 6.64
C VAL A 90 2.15 7.78 7.92
N THR A 91 2.28 6.68 8.65
CA THR A 91 1.50 6.52 9.88
C THR A 91 1.94 7.51 10.95
N GLU A 92 3.21 7.83 11.02
CA GLU A 92 3.68 8.84 11.97
C GLU A 92 3.10 10.21 11.63
N THR A 93 3.03 10.54 10.35
CA THR A 93 2.43 11.79 9.92
C THR A 93 0.95 11.84 10.29
N LEU A 94 0.23 10.74 10.07
CA LEU A 94 -1.18 10.69 10.39
C LEU A 94 -1.45 10.73 11.89
N SER A 95 -0.47 10.37 12.70
CA SER A 95 -0.62 10.35 14.15
C SER A 95 -0.37 11.69 14.80
N ILE A 96 0.12 12.66 14.06
CA ILE A 96 0.46 13.95 14.64
C ILE A 96 -0.82 14.68 15.03
N PRO A 97 -0.93 15.12 16.30
CA PRO A 97 -2.12 15.85 16.72
C PRO A 97 -2.20 17.20 16.03
N ARG A 98 -3.40 17.63 15.86
CA ARG A 98 -3.65 18.91 15.21
C ARG A 98 -4.14 19.96 16.17
#